data_277c172034a3e242da54df3f6fb5c380
#
_entry.id   277c172034a3e242da54df3f6fb5c380
#
_cell.length_a   1.000
_cell.length_b   1.000
_cell.length_c   1.000
_cell.angle_alpha   90.00
_cell.angle_beta   90.00
_cell.angle_gamma   90.00
#
_symmetry.space_group_name_H-M   'P 1'
#
loop_
_entity.id
_entity.type
_entity.pdbx_description
1 polymer ?
#
loop_
_entity_poly.entity_id
_entity_poly.type
_entity_poly.pdbx_seq_one_letter_code
_entity_poly.pdbx_strand_id
1 'polypeptide(L)'
;MKKYIVLALALVLVLSVALTGCAPQKVNLILATGGTSGTYYPFGGAMAQIFNSKVANMNVTAQATGASVENLKLIGKKEAELAIVQNDMTDYAYNGIETFKDGKIENVRAIATLYPEVIQIVASADSGIATLQDIKTKKFSVGAPGSGVEANARQILDVMGMTYNDFSANYLSFSESADSLKDKHIDGFLFMSGIPNAAIQDTATTTSLKFISIPDDVIKNLTTKYPFFTEFIIPAGTYKGQDTDVKTVAAKATLVVGAEVSEKVVYDLTKALFENQPELAAGHAKGKELKLENAVQGISVPFHAGAEKYFKEVGAIK
;
A
#
# COMPACT_ATOMS: atom_id res chain seq x y z
N MET A 1 -64.29 30.83 -14.12
CA MET A 1 -63.86 29.58 -13.42
C MET A 1 -62.83 28.77 -14.20
N LYS A 2 -63.03 28.36 -15.44
CA LYS A 2 -62.06 27.57 -16.23
C LYS A 2 -60.66 28.18 -16.36
N LYS A 3 -60.54 29.51 -16.51
CA LYS A 3 -59.25 30.23 -16.63
C LYS A 3 -58.42 30.18 -15.36
N TYR A 4 -59.05 30.24 -14.17
CA TYR A 4 -58.34 30.18 -12.86
C TYR A 4 -57.87 28.75 -12.53
N ILE A 5 -58.61 27.71 -13.01
CA ILE A 5 -58.22 26.31 -12.89
C ILE A 5 -56.99 26.01 -13.70
N VAL A 6 -56.90 26.52 -14.93
CA VAL A 6 -55.74 26.36 -15.83
C VAL A 6 -54.51 27.08 -15.23
N LEU A 7 -54.68 28.28 -14.64
CA LEU A 7 -53.59 29.03 -13.99
C LEU A 7 -53.08 28.27 -12.73
N ALA A 8 -54.00 27.71 -11.91
CA ALA A 8 -53.64 26.93 -10.76
C ALA A 8 -52.88 25.63 -11.08
N LEU A 9 -53.34 24.91 -12.14
CA LEU A 9 -52.64 23.74 -12.67
C LEU A 9 -51.26 24.06 -13.23
N ALA A 10 -51.11 25.16 -13.95
CA ALA A 10 -49.81 25.62 -14.43
C ALA A 10 -48.86 25.99 -13.31
N LEU A 11 -49.36 26.61 -12.22
CA LEU A 11 -48.56 26.96 -11.05
C LEU A 11 -48.08 25.71 -10.30
N VAL A 12 -48.93 24.68 -10.15
CA VAL A 12 -48.58 23.40 -9.54
C VAL A 12 -47.55 22.65 -10.38
N LEU A 13 -47.65 22.70 -11.73
CA LEU A 13 -46.66 22.09 -12.61
C LEU A 13 -45.29 22.78 -12.53
N VAL A 14 -45.24 24.12 -12.41
CA VAL A 14 -44.00 24.87 -12.24
C VAL A 14 -43.38 24.63 -10.88
N LEU A 15 -44.19 24.51 -9.79
CA LEU A 15 -43.68 24.17 -8.50
C LEU A 15 -43.13 22.72 -8.39
N SER A 16 -43.71 21.77 -9.14
CA SER A 16 -43.22 20.39 -9.14
C SER A 16 -41.88 20.24 -9.88
N VAL A 17 -41.56 21.07 -10.87
CA VAL A 17 -40.26 21.07 -11.54
C VAL A 17 -39.16 21.74 -10.70
N ALA A 18 -39.53 22.67 -9.81
CA ALA A 18 -38.56 23.31 -8.88
C ALA A 18 -38.15 22.39 -7.70
N LEU A 19 -38.86 21.28 -7.45
CA LEU A 19 -38.59 20.30 -6.39
C LEU A 19 -37.75 19.09 -6.86
N THR A 20 -37.39 19.00 -8.13
CA THR A 20 -36.32 18.09 -8.56
C THR A 20 -34.96 18.67 -8.09
N GLY A 21 -34.79 18.74 -6.77
CA GLY A 21 -33.51 19.05 -6.17
C GLY A 21 -32.47 18.06 -6.72
N CYS A 22 -31.37 18.57 -7.26
CA CYS A 22 -30.20 17.77 -7.64
C CYS A 22 -29.90 16.85 -6.47
N ALA A 23 -30.19 15.55 -6.62
CA ALA A 23 -29.66 14.58 -5.70
C ALA A 23 -28.13 14.78 -5.66
N PRO A 24 -27.50 14.89 -4.49
CA PRO A 24 -26.08 15.13 -4.42
C PRO A 24 -25.35 14.02 -5.19
N GLN A 25 -24.57 14.43 -6.17
CA GLN A 25 -23.86 13.51 -7.06
C GLN A 25 -22.87 12.70 -6.21
N LYS A 26 -22.89 11.35 -6.35
CA LYS A 26 -21.92 10.50 -5.69
C LYS A 26 -20.52 10.78 -6.21
N VAL A 27 -19.57 10.92 -5.31
CA VAL A 27 -18.14 11.00 -5.61
C VAL A 27 -17.62 9.58 -5.70
N ASN A 28 -17.22 9.15 -6.89
CA ASN A 28 -16.65 7.83 -7.10
C ASN A 28 -15.12 7.95 -7.13
N LEU A 29 -14.44 7.14 -6.31
CA LEU A 29 -12.98 7.11 -6.22
C LEU A 29 -12.49 5.67 -6.32
N ILE A 30 -11.41 5.47 -7.05
CA ILE A 30 -10.67 4.22 -7.10
C ILE A 30 -9.53 4.30 -6.09
N LEU A 31 -9.43 3.33 -5.20
CA LEU A 31 -8.31 3.11 -4.31
C LEU A 31 -7.45 1.96 -4.87
N ALA A 32 -6.38 2.30 -5.55
CA ALA A 32 -5.42 1.33 -6.06
C ALA A 32 -4.64 0.70 -4.90
N THR A 33 -4.55 -0.62 -4.87
CA THR A 33 -4.01 -1.37 -3.72
C THR A 33 -2.82 -2.26 -4.13
N GLY A 34 -2.98 -3.56 -4.17
CA GLY A 34 -1.98 -4.56 -4.56
C GLY A 34 -2.65 -5.89 -4.84
N GLY A 35 -1.87 -6.94 -4.98
CA GLY A 35 -2.40 -8.30 -5.14
C GLY A 35 -3.25 -8.72 -3.92
N THR A 36 -4.26 -9.55 -4.18
CA THR A 36 -5.29 -9.94 -3.19
C THR A 36 -4.74 -10.69 -1.98
N SER A 37 -3.59 -11.34 -2.11
CA SER A 37 -2.88 -12.06 -1.03
C SER A 37 -1.89 -11.18 -0.25
N GLY A 38 -1.72 -9.90 -0.65
CA GLY A 38 -0.94 -8.91 0.07
C GLY A 38 -1.76 -8.16 1.11
N THR A 39 -1.09 -7.27 1.86
CA THR A 39 -1.75 -6.46 2.91
C THR A 39 -2.58 -5.32 2.33
N TYR A 40 -2.17 -4.71 1.22
CA TYR A 40 -2.82 -3.53 0.64
C TYR A 40 -4.29 -3.76 0.28
N TYR A 41 -4.59 -4.88 -0.38
CA TYR A 41 -5.96 -5.12 -0.87
C TYR A 41 -6.99 -5.30 0.26
N PRO A 42 -6.82 -6.22 1.23
CA PRO A 42 -7.78 -6.36 2.32
C PRO A 42 -7.81 -5.12 3.23
N PHE A 43 -6.68 -4.46 3.48
CA PHE A 43 -6.63 -3.23 4.25
C PHE A 43 -7.33 -2.06 3.53
N GLY A 44 -7.10 -1.92 2.22
CA GLY A 44 -7.79 -0.96 1.36
C GLY A 44 -9.30 -1.20 1.29
N GLY A 45 -9.72 -2.47 1.29
CA GLY A 45 -11.14 -2.85 1.39
C GLY A 45 -11.78 -2.37 2.70
N ALA A 46 -11.08 -2.55 3.83
CA ALA A 46 -11.55 -2.06 5.13
C ALA A 46 -11.62 -0.51 5.17
N MET A 47 -10.62 0.18 4.60
CA MET A 47 -10.67 1.64 4.45
C MET A 47 -11.83 2.10 3.57
N ALA A 48 -12.02 1.46 2.41
CA ALA A 48 -13.13 1.80 1.50
C ALA A 48 -14.50 1.63 2.19
N GLN A 49 -14.66 0.62 3.02
CA GLN A 49 -15.88 0.42 3.81
C GLN A 49 -16.12 1.59 4.78
N ILE A 50 -15.09 2.06 5.47
CA ILE A 50 -15.17 3.23 6.35
C ILE A 50 -15.54 4.48 5.54
N PHE A 51 -14.84 4.75 4.44
CA PHE A 51 -15.12 5.91 3.60
C PHE A 51 -16.57 5.92 3.08
N ASN A 52 -17.05 4.76 2.60
CA ASN A 52 -18.40 4.63 2.07
C ASN A 52 -19.49 4.75 3.14
N SER A 53 -19.20 4.37 4.37
CA SER A 53 -20.19 4.41 5.47
C SER A 53 -20.18 5.73 6.25
N LYS A 54 -19.02 6.42 6.35
CA LYS A 54 -18.85 7.60 7.19
C LYS A 54 -18.83 8.92 6.41
N VAL A 55 -18.55 8.89 5.12
CA VAL A 55 -18.52 10.11 4.29
C VAL A 55 -19.74 10.14 3.36
N ALA A 56 -20.54 11.18 3.48
CA ALA A 56 -21.77 11.31 2.71
C ALA A 56 -21.48 11.35 1.19
N ASN A 57 -22.30 10.63 0.42
CA ASN A 57 -22.21 10.56 -1.04
C ASN A 57 -20.86 10.04 -1.58
N MET A 58 -20.12 9.29 -0.77
CA MET A 58 -18.85 8.68 -1.17
C MET A 58 -19.08 7.26 -1.72
N ASN A 59 -18.29 6.88 -2.73
CA ASN A 59 -18.20 5.53 -3.25
C ASN A 59 -16.75 5.24 -3.61
N VAL A 60 -16.00 4.66 -2.67
CA VAL A 60 -14.61 4.24 -2.85
C VAL A 60 -14.58 2.75 -3.15
N THR A 61 -13.89 2.36 -4.22
CA THR A 61 -13.69 0.97 -4.61
C THR A 61 -12.22 0.60 -4.50
N ALA A 62 -11.89 -0.40 -3.68
CA ALA A 62 -10.54 -0.95 -3.63
C ALA A 62 -10.30 -1.82 -4.87
N GLN A 63 -9.24 -1.51 -5.61
CA GLN A 63 -8.84 -2.20 -6.84
C GLN A 63 -7.53 -2.94 -6.63
N ALA A 64 -7.49 -4.23 -7.01
CA ALA A 64 -6.26 -5.00 -7.04
C ALA A 64 -5.37 -4.54 -8.21
N THR A 65 -4.06 -4.41 -7.96
CA THR A 65 -3.05 -3.92 -8.91
C THR A 65 -1.72 -4.67 -8.70
N GLY A 66 -0.69 -4.31 -9.48
CA GLY A 66 0.70 -4.71 -9.25
C GLY A 66 1.42 -3.93 -8.13
N ALA A 67 0.70 -3.16 -7.31
CA ALA A 67 1.17 -2.38 -6.18
C ALA A 67 1.95 -1.08 -6.54
N SER A 68 2.94 -0.66 -5.72
CA SER A 68 3.38 0.72 -5.56
C SER A 68 3.75 1.46 -6.84
N VAL A 69 4.53 0.85 -7.73
CA VAL A 69 4.99 1.53 -8.96
C VAL A 69 3.83 1.68 -9.96
N GLU A 70 3.00 0.65 -10.09
CA GLU A 70 1.79 0.71 -10.92
C GLU A 70 0.81 1.74 -10.35
N ASN A 71 0.55 1.71 -9.05
CA ASN A 71 -0.36 2.62 -8.36
C ASN A 71 0.02 4.09 -8.57
N LEU A 72 1.30 4.42 -8.42
CA LEU A 72 1.80 5.77 -8.67
C LEU A 72 1.61 6.19 -10.12
N LYS A 73 1.81 5.27 -11.08
CA LYS A 73 1.52 5.55 -12.50
C LYS A 73 0.01 5.77 -12.75
N LEU A 74 -0.87 5.04 -12.07
CA LEU A 74 -2.32 5.26 -12.14
C LEU A 74 -2.69 6.64 -11.60
N ILE A 75 -2.13 7.07 -10.45
CA ILE A 75 -2.28 8.44 -9.92
C ILE A 75 -1.77 9.47 -10.96
N GLY A 76 -0.57 9.24 -11.51
CA GLY A 76 0.02 10.15 -12.51
C GLY A 76 -0.86 10.36 -13.75
N LYS A 77 -1.54 9.31 -14.18
CA LYS A 77 -2.47 9.31 -15.33
C LYS A 77 -3.91 9.71 -14.96
N LYS A 78 -4.21 9.90 -13.66
CA LYS A 78 -5.57 10.14 -13.13
C LYS A 78 -6.53 8.98 -13.44
N GLU A 79 -6.01 7.76 -13.46
CA GLU A 79 -6.75 6.50 -13.62
C GLU A 79 -7.13 5.89 -12.26
N ALA A 80 -6.57 6.40 -11.16
CA ALA A 80 -6.99 6.19 -9.79
C ALA A 80 -6.81 7.50 -9.01
N GLU A 81 -7.72 7.76 -8.07
CA GLU A 81 -7.68 8.96 -7.23
C GLU A 81 -6.87 8.73 -5.95
N LEU A 82 -6.95 7.52 -5.41
CA LEU A 82 -6.28 7.11 -4.15
C LEU A 82 -5.39 5.90 -4.41
N ALA A 83 -4.32 5.77 -3.65
CA ALA A 83 -3.49 4.58 -3.69
C ALA A 83 -2.83 4.27 -2.34
N ILE A 84 -2.59 2.98 -2.06
CA ILE A 84 -1.65 2.54 -1.03
C ILE A 84 -0.33 2.24 -1.72
N VAL A 85 0.74 2.84 -1.25
CA VAL A 85 2.09 2.75 -1.84
C VAL A 85 3.15 2.77 -0.74
N GLN A 86 4.34 2.33 -1.07
CA GLN A 86 5.52 2.50 -0.22
C GLN A 86 5.98 3.96 -0.24
N ASN A 87 6.46 4.47 0.88
CA ASN A 87 6.91 5.85 1.01
C ASN A 87 8.17 6.16 0.18
N ASP A 88 9.09 5.22 0.02
CA ASP A 88 10.25 5.32 -0.84
C ASP A 88 9.85 5.43 -2.32
N MET A 89 8.91 4.58 -2.78
CA MET A 89 8.38 4.65 -4.15
C MET A 89 7.67 5.98 -4.41
N THR A 90 7.00 6.53 -3.39
CA THR A 90 6.35 7.84 -3.47
C THR A 90 7.36 8.96 -3.69
N ASP A 91 8.46 8.93 -2.94
CA ASP A 91 9.58 9.88 -3.11
C ASP A 91 10.20 9.78 -4.50
N TYR A 92 10.50 8.56 -4.92
CA TYR A 92 11.13 8.33 -6.23
C TYR A 92 10.23 8.79 -7.39
N ALA A 93 8.94 8.57 -7.27
CA ALA A 93 7.97 9.02 -8.27
C ALA A 93 7.88 10.55 -8.34
N TYR A 94 7.77 11.20 -7.17
CA TYR A 94 7.65 12.65 -7.11
C TYR A 94 8.90 13.38 -7.61
N ASN A 95 10.08 12.84 -7.31
CA ASN A 95 11.35 13.43 -7.68
C ASN A 95 11.86 12.96 -9.07
N GLY A 96 11.29 11.91 -9.66
CA GLY A 96 11.73 11.35 -10.95
C GLY A 96 13.09 10.69 -10.86
N ILE A 97 13.31 9.87 -9.84
CA ILE A 97 14.57 9.15 -9.60
C ILE A 97 14.34 7.64 -9.54
N GLU A 98 15.41 6.88 -9.47
CA GLU A 98 15.39 5.41 -9.34
C GLU A 98 14.45 4.77 -10.37
N THR A 99 13.42 4.09 -9.95
CA THR A 99 12.42 3.42 -10.82
C THR A 99 11.65 4.40 -11.71
N PHE A 100 11.61 5.69 -11.37
CA PHE A 100 10.86 6.73 -12.07
C PHE A 100 11.74 7.74 -12.82
N LYS A 101 13.00 7.42 -13.08
CA LYS A 101 13.94 8.29 -13.80
C LYS A 101 13.47 8.71 -15.21
N ASP A 102 12.61 7.92 -15.84
CA ASP A 102 12.07 8.18 -17.17
C ASP A 102 10.75 8.99 -17.15
N GLY A 103 10.25 9.37 -15.98
CA GLY A 103 9.03 10.17 -15.85
C GLY A 103 8.58 10.33 -14.39
N LYS A 104 8.68 11.57 -13.90
CA LYS A 104 8.22 11.91 -12.55
C LYS A 104 6.70 12.10 -12.50
N ILE A 105 6.14 11.94 -11.29
CA ILE A 105 4.71 12.03 -11.02
C ILE A 105 4.49 13.17 -10.00
N GLU A 106 4.33 14.38 -10.52
CA GLU A 106 4.25 15.60 -9.69
C GLU A 106 2.88 15.82 -9.06
N ASN A 107 1.83 15.13 -9.53
CA ASN A 107 0.48 15.26 -8.99
C ASN A 107 0.17 14.34 -7.81
N VAL A 108 1.13 13.53 -7.34
CA VAL A 108 0.93 12.72 -6.13
C VAL A 108 1.03 13.61 -4.87
N ARG A 109 0.12 13.38 -3.91
CA ARG A 109 0.09 14.02 -2.60
C ARG A 109 -0.08 12.98 -1.52
N ALA A 110 0.55 13.19 -0.38
CA ALA A 110 0.38 12.30 0.77
C ALA A 110 -0.91 12.59 1.53
N ILE A 111 -1.56 11.54 2.01
CA ILE A 111 -2.59 11.63 3.04
C ILE A 111 -1.99 11.22 4.39
N ALA A 112 -1.51 9.98 4.53
CA ALA A 112 -0.99 9.50 5.80
C ALA A 112 -0.05 8.29 5.64
N THR A 113 0.86 8.14 6.58
CA THR A 113 1.53 6.85 6.84
C THR A 113 0.58 5.91 7.56
N LEU A 114 0.57 4.63 7.17
CA LEU A 114 -0.38 3.63 7.63
C LEU A 114 0.25 2.64 8.63
N TYR A 115 1.24 1.89 8.19
CA TYR A 115 1.91 0.86 8.97
C TYR A 115 3.30 0.52 8.39
N PRO A 116 4.20 -0.13 9.15
CA PRO A 116 5.47 -0.62 8.62
C PRO A 116 5.27 -1.75 7.61
N GLU A 117 5.97 -1.66 6.48
CA GLU A 117 6.12 -2.71 5.49
C GLU A 117 7.47 -3.37 5.63
N VAL A 118 7.45 -4.63 5.95
CA VAL A 118 8.62 -5.39 6.37
C VAL A 118 9.11 -6.28 5.23
N ILE A 119 10.40 -6.22 4.93
CA ILE A 119 11.04 -7.18 4.04
C ILE A 119 11.05 -8.55 4.73
N GLN A 120 10.58 -9.56 4.02
CA GLN A 120 10.48 -10.94 4.48
C GLN A 120 11.10 -11.83 3.42
N ILE A 121 12.25 -12.41 3.73
CA ILE A 121 12.98 -13.30 2.85
C ILE A 121 12.77 -14.71 3.34
N VAL A 122 12.13 -15.51 2.51
CA VAL A 122 11.67 -16.86 2.86
C VAL A 122 12.16 -17.86 1.83
N ALA A 123 12.66 -18.98 2.30
CA ALA A 123 13.09 -20.10 1.46
C ALA A 123 12.45 -21.40 1.94
N SER A 124 12.34 -22.38 1.05
CA SER A 124 12.03 -23.74 1.45
C SER A 124 13.18 -24.29 2.32
N ALA A 125 12.87 -25.03 3.38
CA ALA A 125 13.89 -25.56 4.28
C ALA A 125 14.88 -26.52 3.60
N ASP A 126 14.46 -27.19 2.53
CA ASP A 126 15.25 -28.11 1.72
C ASP A 126 15.98 -27.42 0.54
N SER A 127 15.81 -26.12 0.33
CA SER A 127 16.43 -25.36 -0.78
C SER A 127 17.95 -25.23 -0.68
N GLY A 128 18.51 -25.39 0.52
CA GLY A 128 19.92 -25.09 0.82
C GLY A 128 20.23 -23.59 0.99
N ILE A 129 19.22 -22.70 0.95
CA ILE A 129 19.38 -21.27 1.22
C ILE A 129 19.43 -21.07 2.75
N ALA A 130 20.56 -20.58 3.26
CA ALA A 130 20.74 -20.23 4.66
C ALA A 130 21.01 -18.74 4.87
N THR A 131 21.54 -18.08 3.85
CA THR A 131 21.89 -16.66 3.83
C THR A 131 21.42 -16.03 2.51
N LEU A 132 21.42 -14.70 2.43
CA LEU A 132 21.13 -14.01 1.18
C LEU A 132 22.11 -14.33 0.04
N GLN A 133 23.36 -14.65 0.36
CA GLN A 133 24.37 -15.02 -0.64
C GLN A 133 24.06 -16.36 -1.31
N ASP A 134 23.34 -17.25 -0.62
CA ASP A 134 23.02 -18.60 -1.14
C ASP A 134 21.95 -18.57 -2.23
N ILE A 135 21.28 -17.41 -2.47
CA ILE A 135 20.33 -17.29 -3.59
C ILE A 135 21.04 -17.36 -4.96
N LYS A 136 22.35 -17.15 -5.00
CA LYS A 136 23.14 -17.38 -6.22
C LYS A 136 22.88 -18.77 -6.75
N THR A 137 22.62 -18.87 -8.05
CA THR A 137 22.27 -20.14 -8.75
C THR A 137 20.91 -20.75 -8.39
N LYS A 138 20.10 -20.10 -7.55
CA LYS A 138 18.76 -20.56 -7.15
C LYS A 138 17.66 -19.93 -8.00
N LYS A 139 16.48 -20.50 -7.94
CA LYS A 139 15.26 -19.92 -8.52
C LYS A 139 14.56 -19.11 -7.42
N PHE A 140 14.51 -17.80 -7.57
CA PHE A 140 14.05 -16.93 -6.49
C PHE A 140 13.06 -15.88 -6.99
N SER A 141 11.91 -15.73 -6.31
CA SER A 141 10.93 -14.70 -6.65
C SER A 141 11.29 -13.37 -5.99
N VAL A 142 11.35 -12.34 -6.82
CA VAL A 142 11.74 -10.97 -6.43
C VAL A 142 10.57 -9.99 -6.38
N GLY A 143 9.33 -10.50 -6.48
CA GLY A 143 8.12 -9.69 -6.55
C GLY A 143 7.58 -9.51 -7.96
N ALA A 144 6.33 -9.08 -8.08
CA ALA A 144 5.66 -8.89 -9.36
C ALA A 144 6.27 -7.73 -10.16
N PRO A 145 6.19 -7.76 -11.50
CA PRO A 145 6.59 -6.62 -12.31
C PRO A 145 5.79 -5.37 -11.93
N GLY A 146 6.46 -4.22 -11.83
CA GLY A 146 5.79 -2.97 -11.45
C GLY A 146 5.41 -2.85 -9.96
N SER A 147 5.91 -3.77 -9.11
CA SER A 147 5.76 -3.66 -7.67
C SER A 147 6.91 -2.87 -7.02
N GLY A 148 6.64 -2.28 -5.86
CA GLY A 148 7.71 -1.73 -5.02
C GLY A 148 8.60 -2.83 -4.44
N VAL A 149 8.07 -4.04 -4.29
CA VAL A 149 8.81 -5.22 -3.81
C VAL A 149 9.97 -5.55 -4.74
N GLU A 150 9.72 -5.58 -6.06
CA GLU A 150 10.77 -5.83 -7.06
C GLU A 150 11.83 -4.70 -7.08
N ALA A 151 11.40 -3.44 -6.91
CA ALA A 151 12.33 -2.32 -6.79
C ALA A 151 13.22 -2.46 -5.54
N ASN A 152 12.64 -2.84 -4.40
CA ASN A 152 13.40 -3.06 -3.16
C ASN A 152 14.31 -4.28 -3.23
N ALA A 153 13.91 -5.36 -3.93
CA ALA A 153 14.79 -6.50 -4.19
C ALA A 153 16.05 -6.05 -4.94
N ARG A 154 15.91 -5.21 -5.97
CA ARG A 154 17.08 -4.62 -6.67
C ARG A 154 17.98 -3.81 -5.75
N GLN A 155 17.40 -3.01 -4.84
CA GLN A 155 18.17 -2.20 -3.90
C GLN A 155 18.96 -3.04 -2.91
N ILE A 156 18.37 -4.15 -2.41
CA ILE A 156 19.05 -5.11 -1.53
C ILE A 156 20.20 -5.78 -2.28
N LEU A 157 19.94 -6.26 -3.51
CA LEU A 157 20.98 -6.88 -4.35
C LEU A 157 22.10 -5.92 -4.67
N ASP A 158 21.78 -4.66 -4.99
CA ASP A 158 22.76 -3.61 -5.31
C ASP A 158 23.76 -3.35 -4.17
N VAL A 159 23.27 -3.27 -2.92
CA VAL A 159 24.20 -3.09 -1.76
C VAL A 159 24.99 -4.35 -1.43
N MET A 160 24.56 -5.51 -1.94
CA MET A 160 25.28 -6.78 -1.83
C MET A 160 26.25 -7.03 -3.00
N GLY A 161 26.30 -6.13 -4.00
CA GLY A 161 27.07 -6.32 -5.22
C GLY A 161 26.55 -7.49 -6.08
N MET A 162 25.24 -7.73 -6.06
CA MET A 162 24.55 -8.77 -6.81
C MET A 162 23.57 -8.17 -7.82
N THR A 163 23.25 -8.95 -8.84
CA THR A 163 22.27 -8.59 -9.87
C THR A 163 21.38 -9.78 -10.19
N TYR A 164 20.34 -9.58 -10.97
CA TYR A 164 19.47 -10.68 -11.45
C TYR A 164 20.18 -11.66 -12.39
N ASN A 165 21.40 -11.37 -12.83
CA ASN A 165 22.22 -12.32 -13.59
C ASN A 165 22.90 -13.38 -12.70
N ASP A 166 22.91 -13.18 -11.39
CA ASP A 166 23.56 -14.08 -10.44
C ASP A 166 22.67 -15.29 -10.04
N PHE A 167 21.36 -15.26 -10.41
CA PHE A 167 20.40 -16.31 -10.07
C PHE A 167 19.23 -16.33 -11.08
N SER A 168 18.35 -17.33 -10.98
CA SER A 168 17.12 -17.38 -11.78
C SER A 168 16.03 -16.51 -11.13
N ALA A 169 15.97 -15.24 -11.50
CA ALA A 169 14.95 -14.32 -10.98
C ALA A 169 13.56 -14.63 -11.57
N ASN A 170 12.57 -14.75 -10.71
CA ASN A 170 11.18 -14.96 -11.05
C ASN A 170 10.35 -13.74 -10.59
N TYR A 171 9.52 -13.20 -11.48
CA TYR A 171 8.73 -12.01 -11.23
C TYR A 171 7.28 -12.42 -10.96
N LEU A 172 6.99 -12.79 -9.72
CA LEU A 172 5.72 -13.39 -9.33
C LEU A 172 5.02 -12.53 -8.28
N SER A 173 3.69 -12.53 -8.30
CA SER A 173 2.88 -12.01 -7.19
C SER A 173 3.07 -12.85 -5.93
N PHE A 174 2.55 -12.41 -4.79
CA PHE A 174 2.68 -13.14 -3.53
C PHE A 174 2.00 -14.52 -3.58
N SER A 175 0.80 -14.62 -4.18
CA SER A 175 0.13 -15.92 -4.35
C SER A 175 0.91 -16.84 -5.28
N GLU A 176 1.32 -16.35 -6.45
CA GLU A 176 2.11 -17.15 -7.41
C GLU A 176 3.44 -17.61 -6.81
N SER A 177 4.11 -16.75 -6.02
CA SER A 177 5.35 -17.14 -5.32
C SER A 177 5.10 -18.20 -4.27
N ALA A 178 4.02 -18.08 -3.48
CA ALA A 178 3.63 -19.05 -2.47
C ALA A 178 3.34 -20.43 -3.11
N ASP A 179 2.55 -20.44 -4.18
CA ASP A 179 2.20 -21.66 -4.90
C ASP A 179 3.43 -22.26 -5.59
N SER A 180 4.24 -21.44 -6.27
CA SER A 180 5.48 -21.89 -6.90
C SER A 180 6.49 -22.48 -5.90
N LEU A 181 6.54 -21.98 -4.66
CA LEU A 181 7.38 -22.56 -3.61
C LEU A 181 6.84 -23.91 -3.14
N LYS A 182 5.53 -24.03 -2.91
CA LYS A 182 4.87 -25.31 -2.55
C LYS A 182 5.10 -26.37 -3.62
N ASP A 183 5.03 -25.97 -4.89
CA ASP A 183 5.24 -26.86 -6.06
C ASP A 183 6.72 -27.08 -6.41
N LYS A 184 7.65 -26.51 -5.64
CA LYS A 184 9.12 -26.60 -5.85
C LYS A 184 9.59 -26.04 -7.20
N HIS A 185 8.84 -25.09 -7.75
CA HIS A 185 9.23 -24.38 -8.96
C HIS A 185 10.23 -23.27 -8.67
N ILE A 186 10.22 -22.71 -7.43
CA ILE A 186 11.20 -21.78 -6.91
C ILE A 186 11.73 -22.26 -5.56
N ASP A 187 12.91 -21.77 -5.17
CA ASP A 187 13.61 -22.12 -3.94
C ASP A 187 13.28 -21.16 -2.77
N GLY A 188 12.84 -19.96 -3.11
CA GLY A 188 12.51 -18.92 -2.14
C GLY A 188 11.91 -17.68 -2.78
N PHE A 189 11.52 -16.73 -1.95
CA PHE A 189 10.97 -15.45 -2.38
C PHE A 189 11.28 -14.31 -1.39
N LEU A 190 11.25 -13.09 -1.90
CA LEU A 190 11.26 -11.87 -1.13
C LEU A 190 9.88 -11.22 -1.19
N PHE A 191 9.26 -10.97 -0.04
CA PHE A 191 8.06 -10.16 0.11
C PHE A 191 8.37 -8.89 0.88
N MET A 192 7.61 -7.84 0.63
CA MET A 192 7.55 -6.65 1.46
C MET A 192 6.09 -6.33 1.73
N SER A 193 5.69 -6.46 2.97
CA SER A 193 4.28 -6.33 3.38
C SER A 193 4.15 -6.13 4.88
N GLY A 194 2.94 -5.87 5.36
CA GLY A 194 2.64 -6.00 6.77
C GLY A 194 2.87 -7.43 7.26
N ILE A 195 3.28 -7.59 8.53
CA ILE A 195 3.44 -8.88 9.20
C ILE A 195 2.31 -9.12 10.20
N PRO A 196 1.83 -10.39 10.37
CA PRO A 196 2.10 -11.52 9.49
C PRO A 196 1.44 -11.36 8.11
N ASN A 197 2.08 -11.90 7.06
CA ASN A 197 1.52 -11.94 5.71
C ASN A 197 0.73 -13.24 5.49
N ALA A 198 -0.46 -13.14 4.92
CA ALA A 198 -1.37 -14.28 4.76
C ALA A 198 -0.80 -15.38 3.83
N ALA A 199 -0.13 -15.00 2.73
CA ALA A 199 0.45 -15.98 1.83
C ALA A 199 1.61 -16.77 2.48
N ILE A 200 2.42 -16.11 3.32
CA ILE A 200 3.47 -16.80 4.09
C ILE A 200 2.85 -17.72 5.13
N GLN A 201 1.81 -17.27 5.85
CA GLN A 201 1.10 -18.11 6.83
C GLN A 201 0.52 -19.36 6.17
N ASP A 202 -0.15 -19.22 5.02
CA ASP A 202 -0.71 -20.33 4.27
C ASP A 202 0.40 -21.30 3.82
N THR A 203 1.48 -20.80 3.23
CA THR A 203 2.61 -21.62 2.80
C THR A 203 3.22 -22.38 3.97
N ALA A 204 3.37 -21.76 5.15
CA ALA A 204 3.91 -22.40 6.34
C ALA A 204 3.03 -23.53 6.91
N THR A 205 1.78 -23.66 6.46
CA THR A 205 0.92 -24.79 6.88
C THR A 205 1.33 -26.10 6.26
N THR A 206 1.83 -26.07 5.03
CA THR A 206 2.12 -27.26 4.19
C THR A 206 3.60 -27.42 3.85
N THR A 207 4.39 -26.36 3.93
CA THR A 207 5.80 -26.32 3.57
C THR A 207 6.64 -25.87 4.75
N SER A 208 7.73 -26.58 5.05
CA SER A 208 8.71 -26.13 6.03
C SER A 208 9.49 -24.95 5.47
N LEU A 209 9.42 -23.82 6.16
CA LEU A 209 10.02 -22.55 5.73
C LEU A 209 11.25 -22.23 6.56
N LYS A 210 12.19 -21.54 5.95
CA LYS A 210 13.32 -20.88 6.56
C LYS A 210 13.24 -19.38 6.31
N PHE A 211 13.33 -18.61 7.37
CA PHE A 211 13.35 -17.14 7.31
C PHE A 211 14.80 -16.67 7.34
N ILE A 212 15.16 -15.82 6.40
CA ILE A 212 16.55 -15.39 6.19
C ILE A 212 16.70 -13.96 6.73
N SER A 213 17.60 -13.79 7.72
CA SER A 213 17.97 -12.47 8.21
C SER A 213 18.84 -11.73 7.20
N ILE A 214 18.70 -10.42 7.16
CA ILE A 214 19.61 -9.53 6.43
C ILE A 214 20.81 -9.25 7.35
N PRO A 215 22.07 -9.43 6.89
CA PRO A 215 23.26 -9.15 7.69
C PRO A 215 23.37 -7.67 8.10
N ASP A 216 24.00 -7.40 9.24
CA ASP A 216 24.11 -6.04 9.81
C ASP A 216 24.82 -5.05 8.90
N ASP A 217 25.84 -5.49 8.21
CA ASP A 217 26.57 -4.67 7.23
C ASP A 217 25.70 -4.33 6.00
N VAL A 218 24.89 -5.27 5.54
CA VAL A 218 23.92 -5.05 4.46
C VAL A 218 22.82 -4.08 4.91
N ILE A 219 22.27 -4.25 6.12
CA ILE A 219 21.29 -3.31 6.70
C ILE A 219 21.88 -1.90 6.76
N LYS A 220 23.11 -1.77 7.31
CA LYS A 220 23.79 -0.49 7.40
C LYS A 220 23.99 0.17 6.04
N ASN A 221 24.45 -0.58 5.04
CA ASN A 221 24.66 -0.07 3.69
C ASN A 221 23.32 0.33 3.04
N LEU A 222 22.27 -0.50 3.22
CA LEU A 222 20.95 -0.27 2.69
C LEU A 222 20.32 1.01 3.28
N THR A 223 20.33 1.17 4.61
CA THR A 223 19.76 2.34 5.31
C THR A 223 20.54 3.62 5.03
N THR A 224 21.85 3.51 4.73
CA THR A 224 22.69 4.65 4.34
C THR A 224 22.38 5.10 2.91
N LYS A 225 22.28 4.15 1.98
CA LYS A 225 22.04 4.45 0.56
C LYS A 225 20.58 4.77 0.25
N TYR A 226 19.66 4.09 0.93
CA TYR A 226 18.21 4.21 0.75
C TYR A 226 17.55 4.55 2.10
N PRO A 227 17.50 5.83 2.49
CA PRO A 227 17.19 6.29 3.84
C PRO A 227 15.71 6.07 4.27
N PHE A 228 14.86 5.57 3.39
CA PHE A 228 13.50 5.17 3.73
C PHE A 228 13.43 3.84 4.48
N PHE A 229 14.46 3.01 4.37
CA PHE A 229 14.56 1.79 5.16
C PHE A 229 15.00 2.07 6.58
N THR A 230 14.40 1.35 7.52
CA THR A 230 14.79 1.29 8.93
C THR A 230 15.01 -0.15 9.34
N GLU A 231 15.95 -0.40 10.25
CA GLU A 231 16.12 -1.74 10.82
C GLU A 231 14.82 -2.20 11.47
N PHE A 232 14.49 -3.47 11.28
CA PHE A 232 13.30 -4.09 11.83
C PHE A 232 13.59 -5.53 12.27
N ILE A 233 12.88 -5.98 13.29
CA ILE A 233 12.95 -7.36 13.77
C ILE A 233 11.56 -7.98 13.62
N ILE A 234 11.49 -9.09 12.89
CA ILE A 234 10.29 -9.93 12.85
C ILE A 234 10.38 -10.83 14.09
N PRO A 235 9.47 -10.67 15.08
CA PRO A 235 9.55 -11.44 16.33
C PRO A 235 9.40 -12.93 16.09
N ALA A 236 10.12 -13.74 16.87
CA ALA A 236 9.93 -15.19 16.91
C ALA A 236 8.45 -15.55 17.11
N GLY A 237 8.00 -16.61 16.46
CA GLY A 237 6.60 -17.05 16.52
C GLY A 237 5.60 -16.24 15.66
N THR A 238 6.07 -15.27 14.86
CA THR A 238 5.20 -14.57 13.87
C THR A 238 4.64 -15.55 12.85
N TYR A 239 5.43 -16.56 12.46
CA TYR A 239 5.04 -17.60 11.53
C TYR A 239 5.29 -18.99 12.11
N LYS A 240 4.56 -19.99 11.63
CA LYS A 240 4.78 -21.40 12.01
C LYS A 240 6.19 -21.82 11.59
N GLY A 241 6.97 -22.35 12.55
CA GLY A 241 8.34 -22.81 12.31
C GLY A 241 9.40 -21.69 12.33
N GLN A 242 9.02 -20.47 12.64
CA GLN A 242 9.95 -19.37 12.90
C GLN A 242 10.19 -19.23 14.42
N ASP A 243 11.17 -19.95 14.92
CA ASP A 243 11.44 -20.06 16.36
C ASP A 243 12.39 -18.98 16.90
N THR A 244 12.97 -18.17 16.03
CA THR A 244 13.93 -17.11 16.37
C THR A 244 13.52 -15.79 15.71
N ASP A 245 13.98 -14.69 16.30
CA ASP A 245 13.85 -13.37 15.69
C ASP A 245 14.58 -13.33 14.33
N VAL A 246 13.98 -12.60 13.37
CA VAL A 246 14.57 -12.40 12.04
C VAL A 246 14.87 -10.92 11.85
N LYS A 247 16.15 -10.60 11.75
CA LYS A 247 16.61 -9.23 11.51
C LYS A 247 16.42 -8.87 10.06
N THR A 248 15.82 -7.71 9.79
CA THR A 248 15.48 -7.25 8.45
C THR A 248 15.36 -5.72 8.41
N VAL A 249 14.76 -5.19 7.36
CA VAL A 249 14.42 -3.77 7.22
C VAL A 249 12.96 -3.59 6.89
N ALA A 250 12.45 -2.40 7.18
CA ALA A 250 11.10 -1.98 6.83
C ALA A 250 11.11 -0.56 6.23
N ALA A 251 10.17 -0.31 5.33
CA ALA A 251 9.73 1.04 4.94
C ALA A 251 8.29 1.25 5.44
N LYS A 252 7.57 2.24 4.94
CA LYS A 252 6.22 2.56 5.41
C LYS A 252 5.21 2.46 4.28
N ALA A 253 4.09 1.80 4.53
CA ALA A 253 2.91 1.93 3.70
C ALA A 253 2.31 3.33 3.89
N THR A 254 1.96 3.99 2.79
CA THR A 254 1.44 5.36 2.78
C THR A 254 0.18 5.41 1.93
N LEU A 255 -0.84 6.08 2.41
CA LEU A 255 -2.01 6.46 1.62
C LEU A 255 -1.68 7.75 0.88
N VAL A 256 -1.80 7.72 -0.44
CA VAL A 256 -1.59 8.87 -1.32
C VAL A 256 -2.84 9.15 -2.16
N VAL A 257 -2.89 10.36 -2.74
CA VAL A 257 -4.01 10.86 -3.52
C VAL A 257 -3.51 11.73 -4.68
N GLY A 258 -4.26 11.80 -5.77
CA GLY A 258 -4.03 12.77 -6.83
C GLY A 258 -4.32 14.20 -6.36
N ALA A 259 -3.46 15.16 -6.74
CA ALA A 259 -3.57 16.56 -6.34
C ALA A 259 -4.87 17.24 -6.80
N GLU A 260 -5.54 16.68 -7.80
CA GLU A 260 -6.80 17.17 -8.37
C GLU A 260 -8.04 16.82 -7.54
N VAL A 261 -7.94 15.89 -6.60
CA VAL A 261 -9.05 15.56 -5.70
C VAL A 261 -9.34 16.75 -4.78
N SER A 262 -10.60 17.10 -4.59
CA SER A 262 -10.94 18.32 -3.84
C SER A 262 -10.50 18.26 -2.38
N GLU A 263 -10.09 19.43 -1.83
CA GLU A 263 -9.68 19.57 -0.43
C GLU A 263 -10.72 19.00 0.54
N LYS A 264 -12.00 19.30 0.30
CA LYS A 264 -13.09 18.82 1.14
C LYS A 264 -13.17 17.30 1.17
N VAL A 265 -13.07 16.66 0.00
CA VAL A 265 -13.11 15.19 -0.10
C VAL A 265 -11.97 14.58 0.69
N VAL A 266 -10.74 15.03 0.47
CA VAL A 266 -9.57 14.46 1.16
C VAL A 266 -9.60 14.75 2.66
N TYR A 267 -10.08 15.93 3.08
CA TYR A 267 -10.29 16.22 4.50
C TYR A 267 -11.29 15.22 5.13
N ASP A 268 -12.44 15.01 4.48
CA ASP A 268 -13.48 14.11 5.00
C ASP A 268 -12.98 12.65 5.06
N LEU A 269 -12.23 12.20 4.04
CA LEU A 269 -11.61 10.86 4.03
C LEU A 269 -10.58 10.72 5.16
N THR A 270 -9.69 11.71 5.33
CA THR A 270 -8.66 11.68 6.37
C THR A 270 -9.31 11.63 7.75
N LYS A 271 -10.28 12.50 7.99
CA LYS A 271 -11.04 12.54 9.22
C LYS A 271 -11.75 11.21 9.50
N ALA A 272 -12.47 10.69 8.52
CA ALA A 272 -13.18 9.42 8.66
C ALA A 272 -12.23 8.26 8.99
N LEU A 273 -11.04 8.23 8.38
CA LEU A 273 -10.04 7.20 8.61
C LEU A 273 -9.55 7.20 10.07
N PHE A 274 -9.17 8.37 10.61
CA PHE A 274 -8.60 8.46 11.96
C PHE A 274 -9.66 8.40 13.06
N GLU A 275 -10.83 9.00 12.87
CA GLU A 275 -11.92 8.95 13.86
C GLU A 275 -12.56 7.56 13.96
N ASN A 276 -12.41 6.72 12.95
CA ASN A 276 -12.95 5.35 12.95
C ASN A 276 -11.84 4.28 12.96
N GLN A 277 -10.66 4.60 13.49
CA GLN A 277 -9.54 3.67 13.62
C GLN A 277 -9.92 2.32 14.30
N PRO A 278 -10.78 2.28 15.35
CA PRO A 278 -11.22 1.01 15.92
C PRO A 278 -12.01 0.12 14.93
N GLU A 279 -12.80 0.69 14.04
CA GLU A 279 -13.51 -0.06 12.99
C GLU A 279 -12.50 -0.60 11.96
N LEU A 280 -11.49 0.20 11.60
CA LEU A 280 -10.39 -0.24 10.73
C LEU A 280 -9.63 -1.42 11.37
N ALA A 281 -9.34 -1.33 12.67
CA ALA A 281 -8.67 -2.39 13.42
C ALA A 281 -9.50 -3.67 13.55
N ALA A 282 -10.82 -3.55 13.55
CA ALA A 282 -11.74 -4.70 13.50
C ALA A 282 -11.79 -5.32 12.09
N GLY A 283 -11.73 -4.50 11.04
CA GLY A 283 -11.72 -4.94 9.65
C GLY A 283 -10.40 -5.55 9.20
N HIS A 284 -9.28 -5.07 9.73
CA HIS A 284 -7.95 -5.58 9.41
C HIS A 284 -6.95 -5.33 10.55
N ALA A 285 -6.18 -6.34 10.93
CA ALA A 285 -5.25 -6.28 12.09
C ALA A 285 -4.27 -5.10 12.04
N LYS A 286 -3.80 -4.71 10.84
CA LYS A 286 -2.92 -3.54 10.64
C LYS A 286 -3.59 -2.20 10.96
N GLY A 287 -4.91 -2.14 11.07
CA GLY A 287 -5.62 -0.96 11.58
C GLY A 287 -5.20 -0.53 12.98
N LYS A 288 -4.72 -1.47 13.81
CA LYS A 288 -4.17 -1.17 15.14
C LYS A 288 -2.89 -0.31 15.09
N GLU A 289 -2.19 -0.34 13.97
CA GLU A 289 -0.92 0.38 13.77
C GLU A 289 -1.15 1.80 13.21
N LEU A 290 -2.35 2.09 12.69
CA LEU A 290 -2.72 3.44 12.29
C LEU A 290 -2.87 4.32 13.53
N LYS A 291 -1.93 5.22 13.73
CA LYS A 291 -1.89 6.15 14.86
C LYS A 291 -1.61 7.56 14.39
N LEU A 292 -2.29 8.53 14.96
CA LEU A 292 -2.13 9.93 14.58
C LEU A 292 -0.70 10.42 14.73
N GLU A 293 -0.01 9.98 15.80
CA GLU A 293 1.40 10.33 16.09
C GLU A 293 2.39 9.86 15.01
N ASN A 294 2.04 8.78 14.27
CA ASN A 294 2.88 8.21 13.22
C ASN A 294 2.44 8.65 11.81
N ALA A 295 1.24 9.20 11.69
CA ALA A 295 0.58 9.45 10.40
C ALA A 295 1.34 10.40 9.47
N VAL A 296 2.15 11.28 10.05
CA VAL A 296 2.92 12.30 9.31
C VAL A 296 4.41 11.96 9.18
N GLN A 297 4.82 10.81 9.72
CA GLN A 297 6.25 10.42 9.74
C GLN A 297 6.65 9.68 8.47
N GLY A 298 7.86 9.98 7.95
CA GLY A 298 8.44 9.30 6.77
C GLY A 298 7.78 9.71 5.45
N ILE A 299 7.07 10.82 5.43
CA ILE A 299 6.49 11.44 4.24
C ILE A 299 7.46 12.50 3.73
N SER A 300 7.90 12.37 2.48
CA SER A 300 8.84 13.27 1.81
C SER A 300 8.20 14.12 0.72
N VAL A 301 6.94 13.81 0.36
CA VAL A 301 6.19 14.57 -0.65
C VAL A 301 5.17 15.49 0.04
N PRO A 302 4.69 16.56 -0.64
CA PRO A 302 3.69 17.44 -0.04
C PRO A 302 2.43 16.70 0.39
N PHE A 303 1.88 17.05 1.54
CA PHE A 303 0.54 16.63 1.92
C PHE A 303 -0.50 17.23 0.98
N HIS A 304 -1.59 16.51 0.79
CA HIS A 304 -2.78 17.10 0.21
C HIS A 304 -3.39 18.12 1.18
N ALA A 305 -3.87 19.27 0.64
CA ALA A 305 -4.42 20.35 1.47
C ALA A 305 -5.50 19.88 2.45
N GLY A 306 -6.36 18.95 2.05
CA GLY A 306 -7.39 18.37 2.93
C GLY A 306 -6.81 17.55 4.08
N ALA A 307 -5.78 16.73 3.83
CA ALA A 307 -5.09 15.97 4.87
C ALA A 307 -4.32 16.90 5.81
N GLU A 308 -3.60 17.87 5.27
CA GLU A 308 -2.86 18.88 6.03
C GLU A 308 -3.79 19.67 6.98
N LYS A 309 -4.96 20.07 6.47
CA LYS A 309 -5.99 20.78 7.26
C LYS A 309 -6.45 19.94 8.46
N TYR A 310 -6.76 18.66 8.24
CA TYR A 310 -7.15 17.77 9.34
C TYR A 310 -6.02 17.61 10.36
N PHE A 311 -4.79 17.38 9.91
CA PHE A 311 -3.65 17.19 10.83
C PHE A 311 -3.32 18.46 11.62
N LYS A 312 -3.52 19.64 11.05
CA LYS A 312 -3.41 20.93 11.81
C LYS A 312 -4.51 21.04 12.86
N GLU A 313 -5.76 20.70 12.52
CA GLU A 313 -6.91 20.75 13.43
C GLU A 313 -6.70 19.85 14.66
N VAL A 314 -6.14 18.66 14.47
CA VAL A 314 -5.89 17.71 15.57
C VAL A 314 -4.50 17.84 16.20
N GLY A 315 -3.69 18.83 15.77
CA GLY A 315 -2.37 19.11 16.33
C GLY A 315 -1.27 18.11 15.98
N ALA A 316 -1.44 17.30 14.93
CA ALA A 316 -0.43 16.35 14.47
C ALA A 316 0.72 17.04 13.71
N ILE A 317 0.46 18.18 13.09
CA ILE A 317 1.44 19.08 12.47
C ILE A 317 1.17 20.52 12.91
N LYS A 318 2.19 21.40 12.76
CA LYS A 318 2.12 22.84 13.11
C LYS A 318 1.52 23.68 11.98
#